data_bef0b754874fe9d7347fd9b3bb4eb096
#
_entry.id   bef0b754874fe9d7347fd9b3bb4eb096
#
_cell.length_a   1.000
_cell.length_b   1.000
_cell.length_c   1.000
_cell.angle_alpha   90.00
_cell.angle_beta   90.00
_cell.angle_gamma   90.00
#
_symmetry.space_group_name_H-M   'P 1'
#
loop_
_entity.id
_entity.type
_entity.pdbx_description
1 polymer ?
#
loop_
_entity_poly.entity_id
_entity_poly.type
_entity_poly.pdbx_seq_one_letter_code
_entity_poly.pdbx_strand_id
1 'polypeptide(L)'
;ADFILASSKLADEGYNPNNKLMFVEPGIYKFQDILLNGIEVPHDRFGGRRFGMATVWSWEQNNLKIVHMGGAAGEIDINSQIILSRPDILFISVGGGIKSYNGNEASQIVKILKPSIVIPVHFVRGKNIIDSCDFSNADLFLKNMKDFKVKYLGKKFKINSKRIDKNTIYIFKD
;
A
#
# COMPACT_ATOMS: atom_id res chain seq x y z
N ALA A 1 17.89 -6.54 1.32
CA ALA A 1 16.76 -6.72 2.22
C ALA A 1 16.99 -7.99 3.04
N ASP A 2 16.60 -7.99 4.31
CA ASP A 2 16.78 -9.11 5.25
C ASP A 2 15.62 -10.10 5.13
N PHE A 3 14.43 -9.61 4.76
CA PHE A 3 13.25 -10.40 4.46
C PHE A 3 12.36 -9.71 3.41
N ILE A 4 11.35 -10.41 2.94
CA ILE A 4 10.37 -9.94 1.95
C ILE A 4 8.97 -10.04 2.58
N LEU A 5 8.17 -8.99 2.42
CA LEU A 5 6.73 -9.01 2.64
C LEU A 5 6.05 -9.05 1.27
N ALA A 6 5.39 -10.15 0.97
CA ALA A 6 4.60 -10.31 -0.25
C ALA A 6 3.12 -10.19 0.07
N SER A 7 2.32 -9.65 -0.84
CA SER A 7 0.87 -9.54 -0.65
C SER A 7 0.12 -10.77 -1.12
N SER A 8 0.70 -11.54 -2.03
CA SER A 8 0.14 -12.82 -2.50
C SER A 8 1.23 -13.74 -3.04
N LYS A 9 0.84 -14.98 -3.39
CA LYS A 9 1.74 -15.96 -4.07
C LYS A 9 1.70 -15.84 -5.59
N LEU A 10 0.95 -14.89 -6.13
CA LEU A 10 0.91 -14.67 -7.57
C LEU A 10 2.29 -14.25 -8.09
N ALA A 11 2.66 -14.71 -9.28
CA ALA A 11 4.00 -14.54 -9.82
C ALA A 11 4.47 -13.08 -9.92
N ASP A 12 3.54 -12.15 -10.09
CA ASP A 12 3.79 -10.71 -10.16
C ASP A 12 3.91 -10.01 -8.79
N GLU A 13 3.56 -10.69 -7.70
CA GLU A 13 3.58 -10.13 -6.34
C GLU A 13 4.43 -10.93 -5.35
N GLY A 14 4.58 -12.23 -5.58
CA GLY A 14 5.31 -13.16 -4.72
C GLY A 14 6.71 -13.51 -5.21
N TYR A 15 7.33 -12.67 -6.04
CA TYR A 15 8.65 -12.95 -6.60
C TYR A 15 9.76 -12.90 -5.53
N ASN A 16 10.46 -14.04 -5.36
CA ASN A 16 11.57 -14.17 -4.42
C ASN A 16 12.84 -14.67 -5.13
N PRO A 17 13.61 -13.77 -5.78
CA PRO A 17 14.72 -14.13 -6.66
C PRO A 17 15.88 -14.84 -5.97
N ASN A 18 16.05 -14.68 -4.67
CA ASN A 18 17.21 -15.15 -3.92
C ASN A 18 16.84 -16.11 -2.79
N ASN A 19 15.65 -16.70 -2.83
CA ASN A 19 15.16 -17.62 -1.78
C ASN A 19 15.27 -17.06 -0.36
N LYS A 20 15.02 -15.77 -0.21
CA LYS A 20 15.05 -15.08 1.09
C LYS A 20 13.87 -15.47 1.95
N LEU A 21 13.99 -15.22 3.25
CA LEU A 21 12.86 -15.30 4.16
C LEU A 21 11.73 -14.40 3.63
N MET A 22 10.57 -14.99 3.39
CA MET A 22 9.40 -14.30 2.84
C MET A 22 8.18 -14.62 3.69
N PHE A 23 7.48 -13.57 4.09
CA PHE A 23 6.16 -13.66 4.71
C PHE A 23 5.12 -13.29 3.66
N VAL A 24 4.12 -14.16 3.47
CA VAL A 24 3.06 -13.96 2.47
C VAL A 24 1.67 -14.26 3.04
N GLU A 25 1.57 -15.20 3.99
CA GLU A 25 0.30 -15.56 4.61
C GLU A 25 -0.12 -14.53 5.66
N PRO A 26 -1.43 -14.29 5.86
CA PRO A 26 -1.92 -13.48 6.97
C PRO A 26 -1.52 -14.12 8.32
N GLY A 27 -1.31 -13.29 9.33
CA GLY A 27 -0.88 -13.74 10.65
C GLY A 27 0.04 -12.75 11.35
N ILE A 28 0.48 -13.12 12.53
CA ILE A 28 1.41 -12.32 13.34
C ILE A 28 2.77 -13.00 13.33
N TYR A 29 3.78 -12.26 12.89
CA TYR A 29 5.15 -12.74 12.78
C TYR A 29 6.09 -11.80 13.51
N LYS A 30 7.16 -12.35 14.06
CA LYS A 30 8.23 -11.56 14.65
C LYS A 30 9.52 -11.79 13.87
N PHE A 31 10.13 -10.70 13.42
CA PHE A 31 11.45 -10.71 12.81
C PHE A 31 12.34 -9.71 13.55
N GLN A 32 13.34 -10.22 14.28
CA GLN A 32 14.12 -9.44 15.22
C GLN A 32 13.21 -8.70 16.23
N ASP A 33 13.28 -7.36 16.27
CA ASP A 33 12.45 -6.52 17.15
C ASP A 33 11.19 -5.98 16.45
N ILE A 34 10.93 -6.39 15.21
CA ILE A 34 9.78 -5.93 14.42
C ILE A 34 8.67 -6.97 14.51
N LEU A 35 7.50 -6.56 14.99
CA LEU A 35 6.28 -7.32 14.93
C LEU A 35 5.56 -7.00 13.63
N LEU A 36 5.36 -8.01 12.79
CA LEU A 36 4.67 -7.93 11.51
C LEU A 36 3.25 -8.46 11.69
N ASN A 37 2.27 -7.69 11.28
CA ASN A 37 0.86 -8.09 11.30
C ASN A 37 0.34 -8.17 9.87
N GLY A 38 0.10 -9.37 9.37
CA GLY A 38 -0.48 -9.66 8.07
C GLY A 38 -1.98 -9.82 8.19
N ILE A 39 -2.76 -9.01 7.48
CA ILE A 39 -4.21 -8.96 7.53
C ILE A 39 -4.75 -9.38 6.18
N GLU A 40 -5.66 -10.36 6.18
CA GLU A 40 -6.30 -10.85 4.98
C GLU A 40 -7.34 -9.85 4.45
N VAL A 41 -7.27 -9.55 3.15
CA VAL A 41 -8.22 -8.67 2.46
C VAL A 41 -8.50 -9.19 1.06
N PRO A 42 -9.65 -8.87 0.44
CA PRO A 42 -9.91 -9.28 -0.93
C PRO A 42 -8.89 -8.72 -1.92
N HIS A 43 -8.40 -9.59 -2.83
CA HIS A 43 -7.50 -9.23 -3.92
C HIS A 43 -8.24 -8.83 -5.21
N ASP A 44 -9.54 -8.69 -5.12
CA ASP A 44 -10.42 -8.23 -6.20
C ASP A 44 -11.71 -7.61 -5.66
N ARG A 45 -12.48 -6.97 -6.54
CA ARG A 45 -13.76 -6.32 -6.21
C ARG A 45 -14.91 -7.27 -5.98
N PHE A 46 -14.65 -8.58 -6.07
CA PHE A 46 -15.65 -9.65 -5.92
C PHE A 46 -15.48 -10.44 -4.61
N GLY A 47 -14.81 -9.84 -3.63
CA GLY A 47 -14.54 -10.49 -2.33
C GLY A 47 -13.53 -11.63 -2.44
N GLY A 48 -12.56 -11.53 -3.32
CA GLY A 48 -11.51 -12.54 -3.52
C GLY A 48 -11.93 -13.73 -4.40
N ARG A 49 -13.13 -13.71 -4.99
CA ARG A 49 -13.63 -14.86 -5.79
C ARG A 49 -12.86 -15.09 -7.08
N ARG A 50 -12.17 -14.09 -7.60
CA ARG A 50 -11.44 -14.18 -8.87
C ARG A 50 -9.93 -14.38 -8.68
N PHE A 51 -9.32 -13.65 -7.75
CA PHE A 51 -7.87 -13.65 -7.54
C PHE A 51 -7.47 -14.08 -6.12
N GLY A 52 -8.43 -14.53 -5.33
CA GLY A 52 -8.18 -14.93 -3.95
C GLY A 52 -8.07 -13.74 -3.00
N MET A 53 -7.38 -13.97 -1.90
CA MET A 53 -7.12 -12.99 -0.87
C MET A 53 -5.68 -12.49 -0.97
N ALA A 54 -5.47 -11.25 -0.55
CA ALA A 54 -4.16 -10.63 -0.41
C ALA A 54 -3.85 -10.36 1.06
N THR A 55 -2.59 -10.24 1.40
CA THR A 55 -2.13 -9.85 2.74
C THR A 55 -1.73 -8.39 2.74
N VAL A 56 -2.42 -7.59 3.54
CA VAL A 56 -2.02 -6.23 3.91
C VAL A 56 -1.07 -6.32 5.10
N TRP A 57 0.05 -5.65 5.00
CA TRP A 57 1.05 -5.66 6.05
C TRP A 57 1.02 -4.39 6.90
N SER A 58 1.01 -4.58 8.24
CA SER A 58 1.16 -3.50 9.22
C SER A 58 2.28 -3.83 10.18
N TRP A 59 3.16 -2.84 10.46
CA TRP A 59 4.23 -3.00 11.45
C TRP A 59 4.60 -1.66 12.06
N GLU A 60 5.32 -1.71 13.18
CA GLU A 60 5.93 -0.54 13.79
C GLU A 60 7.44 -0.58 13.61
N GLN A 61 8.02 0.54 13.18
CA GLN A 61 9.46 0.73 13.05
C GLN A 61 9.83 2.17 13.42
N ASN A 62 10.80 2.33 14.31
CA ASN A 62 11.23 3.64 14.82
C ASN A 62 10.06 4.49 15.36
N ASN A 63 9.13 3.88 16.09
CA ASN A 63 7.90 4.50 16.61
C ASN A 63 6.98 5.06 15.51
N LEU A 64 7.01 4.50 14.32
CA LEU A 64 6.09 4.80 13.22
C LEU A 64 5.29 3.55 12.88
N LYS A 65 3.97 3.68 12.88
CA LYS A 65 3.06 2.67 12.34
C LYS A 65 3.05 2.78 10.82
N ILE A 66 3.43 1.71 10.17
CA ILE A 66 3.52 1.63 8.71
C ILE A 66 2.51 0.58 8.23
N VAL A 67 1.76 0.92 7.19
CA VAL A 67 0.83 0.02 6.52
C VAL A 67 1.14 -0.02 5.04
N HIS A 68 1.22 -1.22 4.47
CA HIS A 68 1.35 -1.45 3.03
C HIS A 68 0.16 -2.28 2.54
N MET A 69 -0.66 -1.67 1.68
CA MET A 69 -1.91 -2.29 1.20
C MET A 69 -1.70 -3.45 0.21
N GLY A 70 -0.47 -3.62 -0.31
CA GLY A 70 -0.17 -4.69 -1.27
C GLY A 70 -1.13 -4.70 -2.46
N GLY A 71 -1.59 -5.88 -2.83
CA GLY A 71 -2.57 -6.13 -3.88
C GLY A 71 -4.04 -6.03 -3.43
N ALA A 72 -4.35 -5.30 -2.37
CA ALA A 72 -5.74 -5.09 -1.95
C ALA A 72 -6.55 -4.37 -3.05
N ALA A 73 -7.76 -4.87 -3.35
CA ALA A 73 -8.62 -4.32 -4.39
C ALA A 73 -10.12 -4.35 -4.04
N GLY A 74 -10.48 -4.88 -2.89
CA GLY A 74 -11.86 -5.01 -2.43
C GLY A 74 -12.17 -4.14 -1.21
N GLU A 75 -13.35 -4.33 -0.69
CA GLU A 75 -13.76 -3.71 0.57
C GLU A 75 -12.96 -4.31 1.73
N ILE A 76 -12.61 -3.46 2.69
CA ILE A 76 -11.95 -3.87 3.93
C ILE A 76 -13.02 -3.96 5.01
N ASP A 77 -13.14 -5.10 5.68
CA ASP A 77 -14.06 -5.28 6.79
C ASP A 77 -13.73 -4.36 7.98
N ILE A 78 -14.71 -4.17 8.88
CA ILE A 78 -14.59 -3.20 9.97
C ILE A 78 -13.45 -3.55 10.95
N ASN A 79 -13.17 -4.84 11.20
CA ASN A 79 -12.10 -5.24 12.11
C ASN A 79 -10.74 -4.91 11.48
N SER A 80 -10.56 -5.22 10.22
CA SER A 80 -9.36 -4.85 9.44
C SER A 80 -9.18 -3.32 9.39
N GLN A 81 -10.26 -2.55 9.20
CA GLN A 81 -10.21 -1.09 9.25
C GLN A 81 -9.71 -0.58 10.60
N ILE A 82 -10.18 -1.16 11.72
CA ILE A 82 -9.76 -0.77 13.07
C ILE A 82 -8.26 -1.05 13.24
N ILE A 83 -7.79 -2.25 12.88
CA ILE A 83 -6.39 -2.67 13.02
C ILE A 83 -5.47 -1.77 12.17
N LEU A 84 -5.87 -1.48 10.92
CA LEU A 84 -5.09 -0.68 9.97
C LEU A 84 -5.22 0.82 10.19
N SER A 85 -6.13 1.28 11.06
CA SER A 85 -6.44 2.71 11.22
C SER A 85 -5.24 3.54 11.69
N ARG A 86 -5.27 4.81 11.27
CA ARG A 86 -4.33 5.87 11.66
C ARG A 86 -2.85 5.50 11.53
N PRO A 87 -2.40 4.93 10.40
CA PRO A 87 -0.98 4.70 10.23
C PRO A 87 -0.25 6.03 10.04
N ASP A 88 0.99 6.08 10.49
CA ASP A 88 1.86 7.22 10.21
C ASP A 88 2.21 7.26 8.72
N ILE A 89 2.42 6.08 8.11
CA ILE A 89 2.74 5.94 6.70
C ILE A 89 1.85 4.86 6.09
N LEU A 90 1.15 5.21 5.01
CA LEU A 90 0.34 4.31 4.21
C LEU A 90 0.91 4.20 2.80
N PHE A 91 1.31 3.00 2.38
CA PHE A 91 1.56 2.67 0.99
C PHE A 91 0.29 2.09 0.38
N ILE A 92 -0.19 2.66 -0.72
CA ILE A 92 -1.45 2.25 -1.36
C ILE A 92 -1.36 2.34 -2.87
N SER A 93 -1.83 1.29 -3.57
CA SER A 93 -1.98 1.30 -5.02
C SER A 93 -3.05 2.31 -5.44
N VAL A 94 -2.80 3.06 -6.53
CA VAL A 94 -3.73 4.07 -7.04
C VAL A 94 -3.97 3.98 -8.54
N GLY A 95 -3.22 3.11 -9.23
CA GLY A 95 -3.25 2.98 -10.68
C GLY A 95 -4.41 2.14 -11.22
N GLY A 96 -5.13 1.42 -10.39
CA GLY A 96 -6.23 0.55 -10.84
C GLY A 96 -5.77 -0.83 -11.30
N GLY A 97 -6.38 -1.32 -12.38
CA GLY A 97 -6.29 -2.71 -12.77
C GLY A 97 -7.30 -3.58 -12.05
N ILE A 98 -7.28 -4.89 -12.35
CA ILE A 98 -8.27 -5.84 -11.82
C ILE A 98 -7.97 -6.31 -10.39
N LYS A 99 -6.71 -6.17 -9.95
CA LYS A 99 -6.17 -6.67 -8.67
C LYS A 99 -5.68 -5.57 -7.73
N SER A 100 -5.99 -4.31 -7.98
CA SER A 100 -5.55 -3.21 -7.10
C SER A 100 -6.51 -2.04 -7.12
N TYR A 101 -6.45 -1.18 -6.11
CA TYR A 101 -7.28 0.01 -6.03
C TYR A 101 -6.98 0.99 -7.16
N ASN A 102 -8.04 1.55 -7.75
CA ASN A 102 -7.95 2.74 -8.59
C ASN A 102 -7.94 4.02 -7.72
N GLY A 103 -7.77 5.19 -8.36
CA GLY A 103 -7.67 6.46 -7.65
C GLY A 103 -8.90 6.83 -6.80
N ASN A 104 -10.11 6.43 -7.21
CA ASN A 104 -11.33 6.67 -6.42
C ASN A 104 -11.35 5.77 -5.18
N GLU A 105 -11.16 4.48 -5.37
CA GLU A 105 -11.16 3.48 -4.29
C GLU A 105 -10.05 3.79 -3.26
N ALA A 106 -8.83 4.06 -3.74
CA ALA A 106 -7.70 4.43 -2.89
C ALA A 106 -8.00 5.68 -2.05
N SER A 107 -8.65 6.70 -2.63
CA SER A 107 -9.02 7.90 -1.89
C SER A 107 -10.05 7.63 -0.79
N GLN A 108 -10.96 6.68 -1.01
CA GLN A 108 -11.93 6.24 0.02
C GLN A 108 -11.22 5.51 1.17
N ILE A 109 -10.32 4.59 0.84
CA ILE A 109 -9.51 3.87 1.85
C ILE A 109 -8.68 4.84 2.69
N VAL A 110 -8.04 5.83 2.07
CA VAL A 110 -7.28 6.87 2.80
C VAL A 110 -8.18 7.64 3.77
N LYS A 111 -9.41 8.00 3.36
CA LYS A 111 -10.38 8.68 4.23
C LYS A 111 -10.84 7.81 5.40
N ILE A 112 -10.96 6.50 5.20
CA ILE A 112 -11.30 5.53 6.23
C ILE A 112 -10.14 5.36 7.22
N LEU A 113 -8.94 5.09 6.71
CA LEU A 113 -7.78 4.77 7.53
C LEU A 113 -7.12 5.99 8.19
N LYS A 114 -7.30 7.19 7.63
CA LYS A 114 -6.80 8.48 8.14
C LYS A 114 -5.29 8.48 8.43
N PRO A 115 -4.44 8.15 7.44
CA PRO A 115 -2.99 8.17 7.60
C PRO A 115 -2.45 9.60 7.73
N SER A 116 -1.26 9.74 8.33
CA SER A 116 -0.52 11.02 8.33
C SER A 116 0.14 11.27 6.97
N ILE A 117 0.84 10.28 6.44
CA ILE A 117 1.52 10.32 5.15
C ILE A 117 0.96 9.22 4.25
N VAL A 118 0.69 9.55 2.99
CA VAL A 118 0.33 8.58 1.95
C VAL A 118 1.43 8.52 0.91
N ILE A 119 1.83 7.31 0.56
CA ILE A 119 2.77 7.05 -0.54
C ILE A 119 2.01 6.23 -1.59
N PRO A 120 1.54 6.89 -2.67
CA PRO A 120 0.91 6.17 -3.76
C PRO A 120 1.94 5.33 -4.50
N VAL A 121 1.55 4.09 -4.79
CA VAL A 121 2.35 3.11 -5.52
C VAL A 121 1.53 2.49 -6.65
N HIS A 122 2.16 1.67 -7.49
CA HIS A 122 1.49 0.86 -8.51
C HIS A 122 0.60 1.71 -9.43
N PHE A 123 1.21 2.70 -10.09
CA PHE A 123 0.58 3.58 -11.08
C PHE A 123 1.57 3.91 -12.20
N VAL A 124 1.05 4.28 -13.37
CA VAL A 124 1.88 4.67 -14.52
C VAL A 124 2.47 6.05 -14.28
N ARG A 125 3.79 6.17 -14.46
CA ARG A 125 4.51 7.44 -14.41
C ARG A 125 4.83 7.91 -15.83
N GLY A 126 4.67 9.22 -16.06
CA GLY A 126 4.95 9.83 -17.37
C GLY A 126 3.80 9.69 -18.37
N LYS A 127 4.09 10.08 -19.62
CA LYS A 127 3.10 10.13 -20.71
C LYS A 127 2.99 8.83 -21.51
N ASN A 128 3.92 7.89 -21.34
CA ASN A 128 3.94 6.64 -22.10
C ASN A 128 3.10 5.60 -21.38
N ILE A 129 1.79 5.67 -21.55
CA ILE A 129 0.90 4.55 -21.23
C ILE A 129 1.17 3.50 -22.30
N ILE A 130 1.69 2.34 -21.89
CA ILE A 130 1.79 1.19 -22.79
C ILE A 130 0.36 0.71 -23.02
N ASP A 131 -0.09 0.63 -24.24
CA ASP A 131 -1.49 0.28 -24.61
C ASP A 131 -1.99 -1.05 -24.03
N SER A 132 -1.08 -1.91 -23.59
CA SER A 132 -1.38 -3.19 -22.93
C SER A 132 -1.43 -3.09 -21.39
N CYS A 133 -1.28 -1.91 -20.80
CA CYS A 133 -1.25 -1.73 -19.35
C CYS A 133 -2.59 -1.20 -18.84
N ASP A 134 -3.26 -1.99 -17.99
CA ASP A 134 -4.55 -1.64 -17.37
C ASP A 134 -4.43 -0.53 -16.30
N PHE A 135 -3.22 0.01 -16.08
CA PHE A 135 -2.97 1.00 -15.04
C PHE A 135 -3.12 2.43 -15.55
N SER A 136 -3.73 3.26 -14.74
CA SER A 136 -3.78 4.71 -14.91
C SER A 136 -2.66 5.40 -14.10
N ASN A 137 -2.49 6.70 -14.35
CA ASN A 137 -1.63 7.54 -13.54
C ASN A 137 -2.28 7.88 -12.17
N ALA A 138 -1.59 8.65 -11.34
CA ALA A 138 -2.09 9.04 -10.02
C ALA A 138 -3.06 10.25 -10.03
N ASP A 139 -3.37 10.83 -11.19
CA ASP A 139 -4.09 12.12 -11.27
C ASP A 139 -5.48 12.05 -10.65
N LEU A 140 -6.23 10.96 -10.87
CA LEU A 140 -7.55 10.77 -10.29
C LEU A 140 -7.49 10.71 -8.78
N PHE A 141 -6.50 9.99 -8.22
CA PHE A 141 -6.26 9.93 -6.79
C PHE A 141 -5.96 11.33 -6.23
N LEU A 142 -5.02 12.05 -6.83
CA LEU A 142 -4.63 13.38 -6.37
C LEU A 142 -5.79 14.38 -6.44
N LYS A 143 -6.62 14.31 -7.49
CA LYS A 143 -7.83 15.13 -7.63
C LYS A 143 -8.82 14.92 -6.48
N ASN A 144 -8.91 13.70 -5.95
CA ASN A 144 -9.81 13.34 -4.84
C ASN A 144 -9.25 13.66 -3.45
N MET A 145 -7.94 13.98 -3.36
CA MET A 145 -7.22 14.21 -2.11
C MET A 145 -6.85 15.68 -1.89
N LYS A 146 -7.78 16.60 -2.18
CA LYS A 146 -7.57 18.06 -2.13
C LYS A 146 -7.15 18.58 -0.75
N ASP A 147 -7.50 17.86 0.32
CA ASP A 147 -7.17 18.24 1.71
C ASP A 147 -5.73 17.79 2.09
N PHE A 148 -5.04 17.11 1.20
CA PHE A 148 -3.67 16.66 1.39
C PHE A 148 -2.67 17.54 0.63
N LYS A 149 -1.54 17.84 1.27
CA LYS A 149 -0.41 18.50 0.59
C LYS A 149 0.34 17.49 -0.24
N VAL A 150 0.68 17.81 -1.48
CA VAL A 150 1.49 16.94 -2.33
C VAL A 150 2.94 17.41 -2.29
N LYS A 151 3.86 16.49 -1.96
CA LYS A 151 5.31 16.72 -2.00
C LYS A 151 5.96 15.74 -2.98
N TYR A 152 6.70 16.27 -3.93
CA TYR A 152 7.52 15.47 -4.84
C TYR A 152 8.91 15.30 -4.23
N LEU A 153 9.33 14.06 -4.06
CA LEU A 153 10.58 13.69 -3.44
C LEU A 153 11.54 13.10 -4.47
N GLY A 154 12.83 13.10 -4.17
CA GLY A 154 13.82 12.35 -4.92
C GLY A 154 13.74 10.84 -4.63
N LYS A 155 14.75 10.09 -5.10
CA LYS A 155 14.82 8.62 -4.92
C LYS A 155 14.85 8.14 -3.46
N LYS A 156 15.23 9.01 -2.55
CA LYS A 156 15.36 8.71 -1.11
C LYS A 156 14.82 9.86 -0.28
N PHE A 157 14.14 9.52 0.80
CA PHE A 157 13.70 10.49 1.80
C PHE A 157 13.83 9.89 3.20
N LYS A 158 14.32 10.68 4.14
CA LYS A 158 14.45 10.27 5.54
C LYS A 158 13.32 10.90 6.35
N ILE A 159 12.49 10.06 6.96
CA ILE A 159 11.40 10.49 7.84
C ILE A 159 11.95 10.64 9.27
N ASN A 160 11.63 11.78 9.89
CA ASN A 160 11.92 11.99 11.31
C ASN A 160 10.65 11.64 12.12
N SER A 161 10.72 10.56 12.89
CA SER A 161 9.60 10.08 13.71
C SER A 161 9.14 11.08 14.78
N LYS A 162 10.01 12.01 15.20
CA LYS A 162 9.63 13.06 16.16
C LYS A 162 8.83 14.21 15.52
N ARG A 163 8.88 14.34 14.19
CA ARG A 163 8.23 15.42 13.44
C ARG A 163 7.72 14.89 12.10
N ILE A 164 6.62 14.18 12.16
CA ILE A 164 5.97 13.62 10.97
C ILE A 164 5.04 14.67 10.32
N ASP A 165 5.04 14.74 8.99
CA ASP A 165 4.06 15.51 8.24
C ASP A 165 2.66 14.91 8.44
N LYS A 166 1.63 15.76 8.38
CA LYS A 166 0.23 15.33 8.42
C LYS A 166 -0.47 15.69 7.14
N ASN A 167 -1.44 14.87 6.77
CA ASN A 167 -2.24 15.04 5.55
C ASN A 167 -1.33 15.34 4.34
N THR A 168 -0.33 14.50 4.13
CA THR A 168 0.68 14.73 3.09
C THR A 168 0.83 13.50 2.20
N ILE A 169 0.83 13.73 0.89
CA ILE A 169 1.11 12.71 -0.11
C ILE A 169 2.55 12.88 -0.59
N TYR A 170 3.35 11.81 -0.51
CA TYR A 170 4.71 11.79 -1.01
C TYR A 170 4.78 11.04 -2.33
N ILE A 171 5.17 11.72 -3.40
CA ILE A 171 5.40 11.13 -4.72
C ILE A 171 6.90 11.10 -4.96
N PHE A 172 7.46 9.92 -5.07
CA PHE A 172 8.87 9.74 -5.40
C PHE A 172 9.07 9.91 -6.91
N LYS A 173 10.10 10.66 -7.29
CA LYS A 173 10.57 10.77 -8.68
C LYS A 173 11.63 9.70 -8.93
N ASP A 174 11.70 9.27 -10.18
CA ASP A 174 12.73 8.32 -10.65
C ASP A 174 14.14 8.92 -10.60
#